data_d135a85d3bc57508cb3e3ec779f4ac34
#
_entry.id   d135a85d3bc57508cb3e3ec779f4ac34
#
_cell.length_a   1.000
_cell.length_b   1.000
_cell.length_c   1.000
_cell.angle_alpha   90.00
_cell.angle_beta   90.00
_cell.angle_gamma   90.00
#
_symmetry.space_group_name_H-M   'P 1'
#
loop_
_entity.id
_entity.type
_entity.pdbx_description
1 polymer ?
#
loop_
_entity_poly.entity_id
_entity_poly.type
_entity_poly.pdbx_seq_one_letter_code
_entity_poly.pdbx_strand_id
1 'polypeptide(L)'
;MSNKTFSAKNVAGMAVFTALAYATYFIEIPIFAATPASFLKLDFSCVFILLAGFMYGPVPAIIITIIKEALHIPVGTTLGVGEFANVLMTLAYIIVPTTVYKRKKGLKIVFITLGIGCLLQIAVALIVNRFINYPFFSFMFGGSIFGYTVTEFFAMTWWLLILFNIIKCLSVSLITLLVYKKVSSLFKKISLQNN
;
A
#
# COMPACT_ATOMS: atom_id res chain seq x y z
N MET A 1 -21.28 -7.77 22.64
CA MET A 1 -21.22 -6.68 21.64
C MET A 1 -20.95 -7.33 20.28
N SER A 2 -21.95 -7.46 19.43
CA SER A 2 -21.78 -8.01 18.08
C SER A 2 -20.79 -7.11 17.31
N ASN A 3 -19.75 -7.72 16.76
CA ASN A 3 -18.70 -7.01 16.02
C ASN A 3 -19.28 -6.55 14.67
N LYS A 4 -19.96 -5.41 14.65
CA LYS A 4 -20.59 -4.83 13.44
C LYS A 4 -19.60 -4.68 12.26
N THR A 5 -18.30 -4.71 12.53
CA THR A 5 -17.24 -4.61 11.51
C THR A 5 -17.23 -5.83 10.57
N PHE A 6 -17.55 -7.03 11.07
CA PHE A 6 -17.55 -8.28 10.31
C PHE A 6 -18.97 -8.81 10.02
N SER A 7 -19.94 -7.92 9.81
CA SER A 7 -21.24 -8.33 9.27
C SER A 7 -21.09 -8.90 7.85
N ALA A 8 -21.99 -9.76 7.42
CA ALA A 8 -21.96 -10.35 6.06
C ALA A 8 -21.88 -9.27 4.96
N LYS A 9 -22.61 -8.16 5.12
CA LYS A 9 -22.58 -7.01 4.21
C LYS A 9 -21.17 -6.35 4.15
N ASN A 10 -20.53 -6.18 5.29
CA ASN A 10 -19.20 -5.59 5.33
C ASN A 10 -18.13 -6.53 4.78
N VAL A 11 -18.23 -7.82 5.07
CA VAL A 11 -17.34 -8.85 4.51
C VAL A 11 -17.45 -8.91 2.99
N ALA A 12 -18.67 -8.86 2.44
CA ALA A 12 -18.87 -8.77 1.00
C ALA A 12 -18.24 -7.50 0.40
N GLY A 13 -18.38 -6.35 1.06
CA GLY A 13 -17.72 -5.11 0.66
C GLY A 13 -16.19 -5.19 0.72
N MET A 14 -15.65 -5.81 1.78
CA MET A 14 -14.20 -6.04 1.88
C MET A 14 -13.70 -6.95 0.76
N ALA A 15 -14.44 -7.99 0.39
CA ALA A 15 -14.09 -8.87 -0.73
C ALA A 15 -14.05 -8.11 -2.07
N VAL A 16 -14.97 -7.19 -2.31
CA VAL A 16 -14.96 -6.31 -3.50
C VAL A 16 -13.72 -5.42 -3.51
N PHE A 17 -13.38 -4.77 -2.37
CA PHE A 17 -12.17 -3.96 -2.29
C PHE A 17 -10.89 -4.79 -2.45
N THR A 18 -10.86 -6.02 -1.95
CA THR A 18 -9.73 -6.94 -2.17
C THR A 18 -9.58 -7.26 -3.65
N ALA A 19 -10.67 -7.60 -4.33
CA ALA A 19 -10.65 -7.88 -5.76
C ALA A 19 -10.19 -6.68 -6.60
N LEU A 20 -10.67 -5.47 -6.28
CA LEU A 20 -10.26 -4.24 -6.95
C LEU A 20 -8.77 -3.91 -6.68
N ALA A 21 -8.31 -4.07 -5.43
CA ALA A 21 -6.90 -3.87 -5.08
C ALA A 21 -6.01 -4.88 -5.82
N TYR A 22 -6.41 -6.15 -5.88
CA TYR A 22 -5.67 -7.19 -6.60
C TYR A 22 -5.65 -6.94 -8.11
N ALA A 23 -6.79 -6.61 -8.73
CA ALA A 23 -6.87 -6.32 -10.15
C ALA A 23 -6.00 -5.12 -10.56
N THR A 24 -6.01 -4.04 -9.76
CA THR A 24 -5.19 -2.85 -10.04
C THR A 24 -3.71 -3.04 -9.76
N TYR A 25 -3.35 -4.05 -8.99
CA TYR A 25 -1.95 -4.39 -8.75
C TYR A 25 -1.22 -4.83 -10.04
N PHE A 26 -1.91 -5.44 -10.99
CA PHE A 26 -1.32 -5.83 -12.29
C PHE A 26 -1.03 -4.63 -13.21
N ILE A 27 -1.54 -3.44 -12.88
CA ILE A 27 -1.22 -2.21 -13.61
C ILE A 27 0.02 -1.60 -12.95
N GLU A 28 1.18 -2.14 -13.30
CA GLU A 28 2.48 -1.73 -12.77
C GLU A 28 3.19 -0.77 -13.72
N ILE A 29 3.57 0.39 -13.22
CA ILE A 29 4.29 1.41 -14.00
C ILE A 29 5.74 1.49 -13.49
N PRO A 30 6.74 1.03 -14.26
CA PRO A 30 8.15 1.12 -13.88
C PRO A 30 8.67 2.55 -14.08
N ILE A 31 8.59 3.39 -13.06
CA ILE A 31 8.98 4.81 -13.14
C ILE A 31 10.50 4.96 -13.41
N PHE A 32 11.31 4.04 -12.89
CA PHE A 32 12.76 4.07 -12.96
C PHE A 32 13.34 2.95 -13.85
N ALA A 33 12.66 2.62 -14.96
CA ALA A 33 13.03 1.50 -15.84
C ALA A 33 14.48 1.54 -16.35
N ALA A 34 15.05 2.73 -16.56
CA ALA A 34 16.42 2.91 -17.05
C ALA A 34 17.47 3.07 -15.94
N THR A 35 17.14 2.73 -14.69
CA THR A 35 18.03 2.88 -13.53
C THR A 35 18.23 1.53 -12.82
N PRO A 36 19.22 1.41 -11.91
CA PRO A 36 19.36 0.22 -11.05
C PRO A 36 18.13 -0.07 -10.19
N ALA A 37 17.20 0.89 -10.05
CA ALA A 37 15.94 0.76 -9.31
C ALA A 37 14.75 0.36 -10.20
N SER A 38 14.97 -0.27 -11.34
CA SER A 38 13.92 -0.72 -12.29
C SER A 38 12.90 -1.69 -11.69
N PHE A 39 13.24 -2.33 -10.57
CA PHE A 39 12.34 -3.19 -9.80
C PHE A 39 11.25 -2.41 -9.05
N LEU A 40 11.39 -1.09 -8.90
CA LEU A 40 10.39 -0.23 -8.26
C LEU A 40 9.26 0.08 -9.25
N LYS A 41 8.14 -0.59 -9.06
CA LYS A 41 6.96 -0.43 -9.89
C LYS A 41 5.83 0.24 -9.12
N LEU A 42 5.28 1.30 -9.68
CA LEU A 42 4.13 2.00 -9.14
C LEU A 42 2.85 1.24 -9.45
N ASP A 43 2.09 0.92 -8.43
CA ASP A 43 0.74 0.36 -8.50
C ASP A 43 -0.25 1.22 -7.70
N PHE A 44 -1.54 1.11 -8.04
CA PHE A 44 -2.61 1.87 -7.39
C PHE A 44 -3.49 1.03 -6.45
N SER A 45 -3.09 -0.20 -6.15
CA SER A 45 -3.87 -1.10 -5.28
C SER A 45 -4.14 -0.49 -3.89
N CYS A 46 -3.19 0.28 -3.38
CA CYS A 46 -3.30 0.93 -2.06
C CYS A 46 -4.44 1.97 -1.98
N VAL A 47 -4.93 2.51 -3.12
CA VAL A 47 -6.12 3.37 -3.16
C VAL A 47 -7.34 2.63 -2.61
N PHE A 48 -7.57 1.40 -3.07
CA PHE A 48 -8.72 0.59 -2.64
C PHE A 48 -8.57 0.12 -1.20
N ILE A 49 -7.34 -0.15 -0.75
CA ILE A 49 -7.04 -0.49 0.65
C ILE A 49 -7.36 0.70 1.57
N LEU A 50 -6.94 1.91 1.22
CA LEU A 50 -7.26 3.12 1.99
C LEU A 50 -8.76 3.41 2.02
N LEU A 51 -9.46 3.29 0.88
CA LEU A 51 -10.91 3.45 0.82
C LEU A 51 -11.64 2.47 1.74
N ALA A 52 -11.25 1.20 1.70
CA ALA A 52 -11.77 0.18 2.61
C ALA A 52 -11.46 0.53 4.07
N GLY A 53 -10.25 1.01 4.36
CA GLY A 53 -9.84 1.45 5.69
C GLY A 53 -10.65 2.63 6.21
N PHE A 54 -11.00 3.59 5.36
CA PHE A 54 -11.87 4.70 5.73
C PHE A 54 -13.33 4.27 5.94
N MET A 55 -13.79 3.25 5.23
CA MET A 55 -15.18 2.74 5.35
C MET A 55 -15.35 1.77 6.52
N TYR A 56 -14.46 0.81 6.65
CA TYR A 56 -14.59 -0.31 7.59
C TYR A 56 -13.60 -0.23 8.78
N GLY A 57 -12.59 0.62 8.71
CA GLY A 57 -11.56 0.80 9.73
C GLY A 57 -10.23 0.10 9.42
N PRO A 58 -9.22 0.25 10.33
CA PRO A 58 -7.86 -0.20 10.07
C PRO A 58 -7.73 -1.74 9.95
N VAL A 59 -8.46 -2.51 10.75
CA VAL A 59 -8.36 -3.98 10.73
C VAL A 59 -8.77 -4.57 9.37
N PRO A 60 -9.92 -4.19 8.77
CA PRO A 60 -10.22 -4.56 7.39
C PRO A 60 -9.15 -4.19 6.37
N ALA A 61 -8.57 -2.98 6.47
CA ALA A 61 -7.51 -2.56 5.55
C ALA A 61 -6.25 -3.45 5.67
N ILE A 62 -5.87 -3.84 6.90
CA ILE A 62 -4.77 -4.78 7.14
C ILE A 62 -5.07 -6.14 6.50
N ILE A 63 -6.27 -6.68 6.71
CA ILE A 63 -6.68 -7.98 6.15
C ILE A 63 -6.64 -7.93 4.62
N ILE A 64 -7.20 -6.90 4.00
CA ILE A 64 -7.17 -6.72 2.53
C ILE A 64 -5.74 -6.67 2.02
N THR A 65 -4.85 -5.94 2.70
CA THR A 65 -3.42 -5.86 2.33
C THR A 65 -2.78 -7.25 2.33
N ILE A 66 -2.96 -8.02 3.40
CA ILE A 66 -2.37 -9.35 3.55
C ILE A 66 -2.92 -10.30 2.48
N ILE A 67 -4.24 -10.33 2.28
CA ILE A 67 -4.87 -11.21 1.28
C ILE A 67 -4.40 -10.85 -0.13
N LYS A 68 -4.36 -9.55 -0.48
CA LYS A 68 -3.92 -9.10 -1.79
C LYS A 68 -2.49 -9.54 -2.09
N GLU A 69 -1.56 -9.35 -1.15
CA GLU A 69 -0.16 -9.75 -1.33
C GLU A 69 -0.01 -11.28 -1.36
N ALA A 70 -0.74 -12.00 -0.51
CA ALA A 70 -0.74 -13.48 -0.53
C ALA A 70 -1.22 -14.05 -1.87
N LEU A 71 -2.25 -13.46 -2.47
CA LEU A 71 -2.75 -13.84 -3.80
C LEU A 71 -1.73 -13.54 -4.91
N HIS A 72 -0.82 -12.58 -4.72
CA HIS A 72 0.19 -12.23 -5.71
C HIS A 72 1.42 -13.16 -5.67
N ILE A 73 1.73 -13.81 -4.54
CA ILE A 73 2.91 -14.67 -4.40
C ILE A 73 3.06 -15.68 -5.56
N PRO A 74 2.01 -16.41 -6.00
CA PRO A 74 2.15 -17.41 -7.06
C PRO A 74 2.48 -16.84 -8.45
N VAL A 75 2.20 -15.56 -8.68
CA VAL A 75 2.42 -14.88 -9.99
C VAL A 75 3.57 -13.88 -9.93
N GLY A 76 4.05 -13.57 -8.72
CA GLY A 76 5.18 -12.68 -8.48
C GLY A 76 6.52 -13.31 -8.85
N THR A 77 7.51 -12.47 -9.09
CA THR A 77 8.88 -12.89 -9.46
C THR A 77 9.86 -12.88 -8.29
N THR A 78 9.39 -12.53 -7.09
CA THR A 78 10.21 -12.27 -5.90
C THR A 78 10.16 -13.39 -4.86
N LEU A 79 9.56 -14.54 -5.22
CA LEU A 79 9.37 -15.68 -4.31
C LEU A 79 8.71 -15.32 -2.96
N GLY A 80 7.87 -14.30 -2.95
CA GLY A 80 7.14 -13.84 -1.77
C GLY A 80 7.86 -12.79 -0.92
N VAL A 81 9.16 -12.55 -1.13
CA VAL A 81 9.91 -11.56 -0.32
C VAL A 81 9.51 -10.14 -0.67
N GLY A 82 9.31 -9.85 -1.94
CA GLY A 82 8.80 -8.55 -2.39
C GLY A 82 7.38 -8.29 -1.89
N GLU A 83 6.51 -9.30 -1.92
CA GLU A 83 5.15 -9.24 -1.40
C GLU A 83 5.14 -9.02 0.12
N PHE A 84 6.01 -9.70 0.87
CA PHE A 84 6.19 -9.46 2.30
C PHE A 84 6.66 -8.03 2.58
N ALA A 85 7.63 -7.54 1.82
CA ALA A 85 8.09 -6.17 1.91
C ALA A 85 6.96 -5.16 1.63
N ASN A 86 6.15 -5.42 0.60
CA ASN A 86 4.99 -4.59 0.26
C ASN A 86 3.94 -4.57 1.38
N VAL A 87 3.70 -5.71 2.07
CA VAL A 87 2.84 -5.74 3.26
C VAL A 87 3.36 -4.74 4.30
N LEU A 88 4.64 -4.82 4.68
CA LEU A 88 5.21 -3.96 5.73
C LEU A 88 5.13 -2.47 5.35
N MET A 89 5.51 -2.13 4.11
CA MET A 89 5.47 -0.75 3.61
C MET A 89 4.04 -0.22 3.52
N THR A 90 3.10 -1.02 3.02
CA THR A 90 1.69 -0.63 2.92
C THR A 90 1.06 -0.46 4.30
N LEU A 91 1.33 -1.35 5.25
CA LEU A 91 0.85 -1.22 6.63
C LEU A 91 1.37 0.06 7.28
N ALA A 92 2.65 0.39 7.11
CA ALA A 92 3.23 1.63 7.62
C ALA A 92 2.49 2.88 7.08
N TYR A 93 2.06 2.83 5.82
CA TYR A 93 1.33 3.92 5.20
C TYR A 93 -0.11 4.05 5.69
N ILE A 94 -0.85 2.92 5.77
CA ILE A 94 -2.31 2.95 5.97
C ILE A 94 -2.73 3.00 7.43
N ILE A 95 -1.91 2.53 8.39
CA ILE A 95 -2.31 2.39 9.80
C ILE A 95 -2.72 3.72 10.40
N VAL A 96 -1.91 4.76 10.23
CA VAL A 96 -2.19 6.07 10.84
C VAL A 96 -3.45 6.71 10.25
N PRO A 97 -3.59 6.89 8.92
CA PRO A 97 -4.77 7.55 8.36
C PRO A 97 -6.06 6.78 8.64
N THR A 98 -6.06 5.44 8.57
CA THR A 98 -7.28 4.65 8.79
C THR A 98 -7.70 4.61 10.27
N THR A 99 -6.74 4.58 11.20
CA THR A 99 -7.00 4.60 12.65
C THR A 99 -7.53 5.95 13.10
N VAL A 100 -6.88 7.03 12.66
CA VAL A 100 -7.29 8.38 13.05
C VAL A 100 -8.64 8.72 12.43
N TYR A 101 -8.87 8.37 11.17
CA TYR A 101 -10.13 8.60 10.47
C TYR A 101 -11.32 7.90 11.15
N LYS A 102 -11.12 6.72 11.73
CA LYS A 102 -12.16 6.02 12.51
C LYS A 102 -12.65 6.85 13.70
N ARG A 103 -11.79 7.69 14.27
CA ARG A 103 -12.09 8.53 15.46
C ARG A 103 -12.50 9.95 15.08
N LYS A 104 -11.81 10.55 14.11
CA LYS A 104 -12.01 11.94 13.69
C LYS A 104 -12.11 12.00 12.17
N LYS A 105 -13.30 12.34 11.65
CA LYS A 105 -13.55 12.50 10.21
C LYS A 105 -13.24 13.92 9.77
N GLY A 106 -12.61 14.10 8.62
CA GLY A 106 -12.33 15.42 8.05
C GLY A 106 -11.21 15.39 7.02
N LEU A 107 -11.35 16.13 5.93
CA LEU A 107 -10.35 16.15 4.84
C LEU A 107 -8.96 16.63 5.31
N LYS A 108 -8.92 17.67 6.17
CA LYS A 108 -7.64 18.18 6.73
C LYS A 108 -6.90 17.11 7.53
N ILE A 109 -7.65 16.33 8.33
CA ILE A 109 -7.09 15.25 9.15
C ILE A 109 -6.57 14.12 8.25
N VAL A 110 -7.33 13.74 7.23
CA VAL A 110 -6.90 12.73 6.25
C VAL A 110 -5.62 13.17 5.55
N PHE A 111 -5.53 14.42 5.10
CA PHE A 111 -4.34 14.93 4.43
C PHE A 111 -3.10 14.88 5.34
N ILE A 112 -3.21 15.34 6.59
CA ILE A 112 -2.10 15.31 7.56
C ILE A 112 -1.67 13.86 7.85
N THR A 113 -2.64 12.97 8.07
CA THR A 113 -2.34 11.57 8.43
C THR A 113 -1.77 10.77 7.26
N LEU A 114 -2.17 11.05 6.02
CA LEU A 114 -1.54 10.50 4.82
C LEU A 114 -0.07 10.96 4.69
N GLY A 115 0.23 12.23 5.02
CA GLY A 115 1.61 12.73 5.09
C GLY A 115 2.45 11.98 6.12
N ILE A 116 1.91 11.76 7.32
CA ILE A 116 2.59 10.95 8.37
C ILE A 116 2.78 9.51 7.87
N GLY A 117 1.76 8.89 7.28
CA GLY A 117 1.85 7.56 6.69
C GLY A 117 2.93 7.47 5.61
N CYS A 118 3.06 8.50 4.76
CA CYS A 118 4.12 8.57 3.74
C CYS A 118 5.53 8.56 4.37
N LEU A 119 5.75 9.34 5.42
CA LEU A 119 7.04 9.36 6.14
C LEU A 119 7.36 7.99 6.76
N LEU A 120 6.37 7.34 7.37
CA LEU A 120 6.52 6.00 7.92
C LEU A 120 6.80 4.96 6.83
N GLN A 121 6.12 5.02 5.68
CA GLN A 121 6.37 4.14 4.55
C GLN A 121 7.80 4.31 4.02
N ILE A 122 8.29 5.53 3.87
CA ILE A 122 9.66 5.82 3.42
C ILE A 122 10.67 5.20 4.39
N ALA A 123 10.51 5.41 5.69
CA ALA A 123 11.40 4.84 6.70
C ALA A 123 11.41 3.30 6.65
N VAL A 124 10.22 2.68 6.60
CA VAL A 124 10.09 1.23 6.49
C VAL A 124 10.66 0.72 5.16
N ALA A 125 10.46 1.44 4.05
CA ALA A 125 11.00 1.06 2.75
C ALA A 125 12.53 1.02 2.74
N LEU A 126 13.21 2.00 3.37
CA LEU A 126 14.68 1.99 3.50
C LEU A 126 15.15 0.80 4.33
N ILE A 127 14.52 0.53 5.48
CA ILE A 127 14.87 -0.58 6.35
C ILE A 127 14.64 -1.93 5.65
N VAL A 128 13.47 -2.13 5.08
CA VAL A 128 13.10 -3.40 4.43
C VAL A 128 13.98 -3.68 3.21
N ASN A 129 14.25 -2.69 2.37
CA ASN A 129 15.13 -2.90 1.23
C ASN A 129 16.57 -3.18 1.67
N ARG A 130 17.10 -2.45 2.67
CA ARG A 130 18.49 -2.66 3.15
C ARG A 130 18.70 -4.00 3.82
N PHE A 131 17.73 -4.47 4.62
CA PHE A 131 17.93 -5.62 5.50
C PHE A 131 17.17 -6.89 5.07
N ILE A 132 16.18 -6.79 4.17
CA ILE A 132 15.38 -7.92 3.71
C ILE A 132 15.55 -8.13 2.21
N ASN A 133 15.10 -7.18 1.37
CA ASN A 133 15.05 -7.36 -0.07
C ASN A 133 16.44 -7.53 -0.69
N TYR A 134 17.36 -6.60 -0.43
CA TYR A 134 18.68 -6.63 -1.07
C TYR A 134 19.55 -7.81 -0.62
N PRO A 135 19.62 -8.18 0.68
CA PRO A 135 20.28 -9.42 1.08
C PRO A 135 19.68 -10.66 0.42
N PHE A 136 18.35 -10.74 0.32
CA PHE A 136 17.68 -11.84 -0.33
C PHE A 136 18.02 -11.92 -1.83
N PHE A 137 17.93 -10.81 -2.55
CA PHE A 137 18.31 -10.77 -3.97
C PHE A 137 19.79 -11.05 -4.19
N SER A 138 20.67 -10.53 -3.33
CA SER A 138 22.10 -10.88 -3.39
C SER A 138 22.32 -12.38 -3.24
N PHE A 139 21.64 -13.02 -2.29
CA PHE A 139 21.69 -14.48 -2.13
C PHE A 139 21.16 -15.22 -3.37
N MET A 140 20.04 -14.80 -3.94
CA MET A 140 19.43 -15.39 -5.14
C MET A 140 20.31 -15.28 -6.38
N PHE A 141 21.07 -14.18 -6.51
CA PHE A 141 21.94 -13.91 -7.67
C PHE A 141 23.41 -14.32 -7.43
N GLY A 142 23.68 -15.20 -6.48
CA GLY A 142 25.02 -15.76 -6.28
C GLY A 142 26.00 -14.84 -5.54
N GLY A 143 25.48 -13.97 -4.64
CA GLY A 143 26.28 -13.16 -3.74
C GLY A 143 26.41 -11.68 -4.12
N SER A 144 25.83 -11.27 -5.26
CA SER A 144 25.85 -9.86 -5.69
C SER A 144 24.56 -9.48 -6.41
N ILE A 145 24.23 -8.18 -6.41
CA ILE A 145 23.13 -7.61 -7.17
C ILE A 145 23.72 -6.81 -8.33
N PHE A 146 23.59 -7.31 -9.56
CA PHE A 146 24.23 -6.71 -10.75
C PHE A 146 25.74 -6.44 -10.59
N GLY A 147 26.46 -7.31 -9.85
CA GLY A 147 27.90 -7.15 -9.58
C GLY A 147 28.25 -6.28 -8.38
N TYR A 148 27.27 -5.71 -7.69
CA TYR A 148 27.47 -4.88 -6.50
C TYR A 148 27.16 -5.66 -5.22
N THR A 149 27.89 -5.36 -4.16
CA THR A 149 27.53 -5.81 -2.80
C THR A 149 26.22 -5.13 -2.35
N VAL A 150 25.54 -5.72 -1.37
CA VAL A 150 24.30 -5.15 -0.78
C VAL A 150 24.52 -3.70 -0.31
N THR A 151 25.70 -3.39 0.24
CA THR A 151 26.00 -2.05 0.75
C THR A 151 26.18 -1.04 -0.38
N GLU A 152 26.92 -1.39 -1.42
CA GLU A 152 27.13 -0.54 -2.59
C GLU A 152 25.82 -0.32 -3.34
N PHE A 153 25.02 -1.38 -3.55
CA PHE A 153 23.74 -1.27 -4.23
C PHE A 153 22.76 -0.38 -3.45
N PHE A 154 22.74 -0.49 -2.12
CA PHE A 154 21.94 0.40 -1.29
C PHE A 154 22.44 1.86 -1.36
N ALA A 155 23.76 2.07 -1.32
CA ALA A 155 24.34 3.42 -1.45
C ALA A 155 24.00 4.10 -2.79
N MET A 156 23.80 3.32 -3.85
CA MET A 156 23.38 3.83 -5.17
C MET A 156 21.87 4.12 -5.24
N THR A 157 21.04 3.38 -4.50
CA THR A 157 19.58 3.35 -4.73
C THR A 157 18.75 3.98 -3.61
N TRP A 158 19.30 4.27 -2.42
CA TRP A 158 18.54 4.78 -1.27
C TRP A 158 17.72 6.05 -1.57
N TRP A 159 18.27 6.98 -2.35
CA TRP A 159 17.57 8.20 -2.74
C TRP A 159 16.45 7.94 -3.75
N LEU A 160 16.62 6.94 -4.64
CA LEU A 160 15.57 6.48 -5.55
C LEU A 160 14.42 5.82 -4.79
N LEU A 161 14.72 5.07 -3.71
CA LEU A 161 13.71 4.52 -2.81
C LEU A 161 12.87 5.63 -2.17
N ILE A 162 13.51 6.71 -1.69
CA ILE A 162 12.81 7.86 -1.13
C ILE A 162 11.92 8.52 -2.18
N LEU A 163 12.49 8.86 -3.33
CA LEU A 163 11.79 9.54 -4.42
C LEU A 163 10.60 8.71 -4.90
N PHE A 164 10.79 7.41 -5.10
CA PHE A 164 9.74 6.49 -5.49
C PHE A 164 8.58 6.47 -4.49
N ASN A 165 8.88 6.34 -3.20
CA ASN A 165 7.84 6.29 -2.18
C ASN A 165 7.10 7.63 -2.03
N ILE A 166 7.78 8.77 -2.22
CA ILE A 166 7.11 10.08 -2.28
C ILE A 166 6.12 10.11 -3.45
N ILE A 167 6.55 9.74 -4.66
CA ILE A 167 5.69 9.71 -5.85
C ILE A 167 4.51 8.76 -5.64
N LYS A 168 4.76 7.54 -5.13
CA LYS A 168 3.73 6.53 -4.84
C LYS A 168 2.70 7.08 -3.83
N CYS A 169 3.15 7.58 -2.69
CA CYS A 169 2.27 8.10 -1.66
C CYS A 169 1.46 9.32 -2.14
N LEU A 170 2.07 10.25 -2.86
CA LEU A 170 1.36 11.43 -3.40
C LEU A 170 0.30 11.00 -4.43
N SER A 171 0.64 10.12 -5.36
CA SER A 171 -0.28 9.63 -6.38
C SER A 171 -1.46 8.87 -5.75
N VAL A 172 -1.18 7.95 -4.84
CA VAL A 172 -2.19 7.19 -4.10
C VAL A 172 -3.07 8.11 -3.25
N SER A 173 -2.47 9.06 -2.52
CA SER A 173 -3.21 10.04 -1.72
C SER A 173 -4.15 10.88 -2.58
N LEU A 174 -3.66 11.41 -3.69
CA LEU A 174 -4.45 12.25 -4.59
C LEU A 174 -5.66 11.49 -5.15
N ILE A 175 -5.43 10.29 -5.70
CA ILE A 175 -6.50 9.47 -6.25
C ILE A 175 -7.49 9.07 -5.15
N THR A 176 -7.00 8.66 -3.97
CA THR A 176 -7.85 8.29 -2.83
C THR A 176 -8.76 9.45 -2.43
N LEU A 177 -8.23 10.68 -2.32
CA LEU A 177 -9.02 11.85 -1.95
C LEU A 177 -10.06 12.22 -3.00
N LEU A 178 -9.73 12.12 -4.30
CA LEU A 178 -10.65 12.36 -5.40
C LEU A 178 -11.80 11.35 -5.42
N VAL A 179 -11.47 10.07 -5.29
CA VAL A 179 -12.46 8.98 -5.27
C VAL A 179 -13.31 9.04 -4.01
N TYR A 180 -12.68 9.27 -2.85
CA TYR A 180 -13.37 9.37 -1.57
C TYR A 180 -14.47 10.45 -1.59
N LYS A 181 -14.19 11.61 -2.17
CA LYS A 181 -15.18 12.71 -2.28
C LYS A 181 -16.43 12.27 -3.06
N LYS A 182 -16.26 11.51 -4.15
CA LYS A 182 -17.37 10.96 -4.95
C LYS A 182 -18.12 9.85 -4.23
N VAL A 183 -17.39 8.89 -3.65
CA VAL A 183 -17.94 7.72 -2.95
C VAL A 183 -18.69 8.15 -1.68
N SER A 184 -18.16 9.07 -0.89
CA SER A 184 -18.82 9.61 0.31
C SER A 184 -20.16 10.27 0.02
N SER A 185 -20.31 10.95 -1.13
CA SER A 185 -21.56 11.58 -1.54
C SER A 185 -22.61 10.54 -1.93
N LEU A 186 -22.22 9.46 -2.59
CA LEU A 186 -23.09 8.33 -2.95
C LEU A 186 -23.62 7.61 -1.71
N PHE A 187 -22.75 7.35 -0.72
CA PHE A 187 -23.17 6.71 0.53
C PHE A 187 -24.15 7.56 1.34
N LYS A 188 -23.97 8.89 1.37
CA LYS A 188 -24.97 9.78 1.99
C LYS A 188 -26.33 9.68 1.30
N LYS A 189 -26.37 9.62 -0.03
CA LYS A 189 -27.64 9.45 -0.78
C LYS A 189 -28.32 8.11 -0.48
N ILE A 190 -27.57 7.01 -0.46
CA ILE A 190 -28.10 5.68 -0.16
C ILE A 190 -28.59 5.58 1.30
N SER A 191 -27.88 6.19 2.24
CA SER A 191 -28.32 6.24 3.66
C SER A 191 -29.59 7.07 3.86
N LEU A 192 -29.82 8.11 3.08
CA LEU A 192 -31.02 8.96 3.15
C LEU A 192 -32.24 8.30 2.46
N GLN A 193 -32.02 7.36 1.54
CA GLN A 193 -33.11 6.59 0.89
C GLN A 193 -33.61 5.41 1.71
N ASN A 194 -32.87 4.99 2.74
CA ASN A 194 -33.22 3.87 3.60
C ASN A 194 -33.76 4.29 5.00
N ASN A 195 -34.02 5.57 5.20
CA ASN A 195 -34.75 6.16 6.33
C ASN A 195 -36.03 6.81 5.83
#